data_1a1507f64dd4667246ed3ff8f545147f
#
_entry.id   1a1507f64dd4667246ed3ff8f545147f
#
_cell.length_a   1.000
_cell.length_b   1.000
_cell.length_c   1.000
_cell.angle_alpha   90.00
_cell.angle_beta   90.00
_cell.angle_gamma   90.00
#
_symmetry.space_group_name_H-M   'P 1'
#
loop_
_entity.id
_entity.type
_entity.pdbx_description
1 polymer ?
#
loop_
_entity_poly.entity_id
_entity_poly.type
_entity_poly.pdbx_seq_one_letter_code
_entity_poly.pdbx_strand_id
1 'polypeptide(L)' 'VPRAQASELVIGTLSGSAELLRQGQHPAALRNQVTSPGGTTAAALDELEAHGLRTAFSRAMQACCDRARSMGGRSG' A
#
# COMPACT_ATOMS: atom_id res chain seq x y z
N VAL A 1 20.71 -4.50 -7.07
CA VAL A 1 19.66 -3.82 -7.87
C VAL A 1 19.95 -2.32 -7.89
N PRO A 2 20.11 -1.73 -9.09
CA PRO A 2 20.30 -0.29 -9.15
C PRO A 2 19.13 0.45 -8.50
N ARG A 3 19.43 1.62 -7.93
CA ARG A 3 18.43 2.38 -7.19
C ARG A 3 17.21 2.75 -8.03
N ALA A 4 17.42 3.04 -9.32
CA ALA A 4 16.31 3.37 -10.20
C ALA A 4 15.36 2.19 -10.37
N GLN A 5 15.89 0.98 -10.51
CA GLN A 5 15.07 -0.22 -10.61
C GLN A 5 14.37 -0.52 -9.27
N ALA A 6 15.09 -0.31 -8.16
CA ALA A 6 14.50 -0.50 -6.84
C ALA A 6 13.32 0.44 -6.64
N SER A 7 13.46 1.69 -7.07
CA SER A 7 12.40 2.67 -6.98
C SER A 7 11.14 2.20 -7.73
N GLU A 8 11.32 1.70 -8.95
CA GLU A 8 10.21 1.20 -9.74
C GLU A 8 9.54 -0.01 -9.11
N LEU A 9 10.34 -0.90 -8.53
CA LEU A 9 9.81 -2.07 -7.84
C LEU A 9 8.96 -1.67 -6.64
N VAL A 10 9.43 -0.69 -5.86
CA VAL A 10 8.68 -0.23 -4.68
C VAL A 10 7.40 0.47 -5.11
N ILE A 11 7.46 1.32 -6.11
CA ILE A 11 6.27 2.01 -6.62
C ILE A 11 5.27 0.99 -7.14
N GLY A 12 5.73 -0.01 -7.89
CA GLY A 12 4.86 -1.08 -8.37
C GLY A 12 4.22 -1.87 -7.24
N THR A 13 4.98 -2.11 -6.18
CA THR A 13 4.46 -2.81 -5.01
C THR A 13 3.36 -1.99 -4.33
N LEU A 14 3.57 -0.68 -4.22
CA LEU A 14 2.56 0.21 -3.65
C LEU A 14 1.30 0.23 -4.52
N SER A 15 1.47 0.32 -5.83
CA SER A 15 0.34 0.28 -6.76
C SER A 15 -0.45 -1.01 -6.64
N GLY A 16 0.25 -2.13 -6.59
CA GLY A 16 -0.40 -3.43 -6.44
C GLY A 16 -1.13 -3.55 -5.12
N SER A 17 -0.52 -3.06 -4.05
CA SER A 17 -1.14 -3.07 -2.73
C SER A 17 -2.41 -2.23 -2.72
N ALA A 18 -2.38 -1.05 -3.36
CA ALA A 18 -3.54 -0.18 -3.44
C ALA A 18 -4.68 -0.86 -4.19
N GLU A 19 -4.36 -1.57 -5.26
CA GLU A 19 -5.38 -2.29 -6.02
C GLU A 19 -6.01 -3.42 -5.20
N LEU A 20 -5.19 -4.15 -4.45
CA LEU A 20 -5.71 -5.19 -3.57
C LEU A 20 -6.64 -4.62 -2.51
N LEU A 21 -6.29 -3.47 -1.94
CA LEU A 21 -7.15 -2.80 -0.98
C LEU A 21 -8.48 -2.41 -1.61
N ARG A 22 -8.44 -1.94 -2.85
CA ARG A 22 -9.67 -1.58 -3.58
C ARG A 22 -10.58 -2.80 -3.74
N GLN A 23 -9.99 -3.97 -3.94
CA GLN A 23 -10.73 -5.22 -4.09
C GLN A 23 -11.15 -5.81 -2.75
N GLY A 24 -10.81 -5.17 -1.65
CA GLY A 24 -11.14 -5.65 -0.32
C GLY A 24 -10.18 -6.71 0.20
N GLN A 25 -9.04 -6.87 -0.43
CA GLN A 25 -8.05 -7.84 -0.02
C GLN A 25 -6.98 -7.18 0.82
N HIS A 26 -6.32 -8.00 1.62
CA HIS A 26 -5.24 -7.54 2.47
C HIS A 26 -3.96 -7.36 1.63
N PRO A 27 -3.21 -6.25 1.80
CA PRO A 27 -1.99 -6.06 1.02
C PRO A 27 -0.99 -7.20 1.13
N ALA A 28 -0.95 -7.89 2.27
CA ALA A 28 -0.05 -9.01 2.45
C ALA A 28 -0.32 -10.15 1.46
N ALA A 29 -1.52 -10.21 0.88
CA ALA A 29 -1.83 -11.22 -0.14
C ALA A 29 -0.96 -11.06 -1.38
N LEU A 30 -0.48 -9.85 -1.66
CA LEU A 30 0.40 -9.60 -2.78
C LEU A 30 1.67 -10.45 -2.70
N ARG A 31 2.12 -10.69 -1.49
CA ARG A 31 3.33 -11.47 -1.26
C ARG A 31 3.22 -12.89 -1.83
N ASN A 32 2.03 -13.46 -1.74
CA ASN A 32 1.80 -14.82 -2.23
C ASN A 32 1.56 -14.88 -3.74
N GLN A 33 1.23 -13.76 -4.33
CA GLN A 33 0.91 -13.68 -5.75
C GLN A 33 2.12 -13.28 -6.59
N VAL A 34 3.13 -12.70 -5.96
CA VAL A 34 4.28 -12.16 -6.67
C VAL A 34 5.36 -13.22 -6.77
N THR A 35 5.87 -13.38 -7.99
CA THR A 35 7.05 -14.19 -8.23
C THR A 35 8.10 -13.26 -8.78
N SER A 36 9.10 -12.94 -7.99
CA SER A 36 10.20 -12.11 -8.48
C SER A 36 11.51 -12.80 -8.18
N PRO A 37 12.47 -12.71 -9.12
CA PRO A 37 13.79 -13.32 -8.89
C PRO A 37 14.44 -12.72 -7.65
N GLY A 38 14.94 -13.59 -6.78
CA GLY A 38 15.61 -13.14 -5.57
C GLY A 38 14.70 -12.56 -4.51
N GLY A 39 13.39 -12.58 -4.70
CA GLY A 39 12.44 -12.10 -3.70
C GLY A 39 12.48 -10.60 -3.45
N THR A 40 12.89 -9.81 -4.44
CA THR A 40 13.03 -8.37 -4.27
C THR A 40 11.72 -7.67 -3.94
N THR A 41 10.65 -8.08 -4.60
CA THR A 41 9.34 -7.49 -4.33
C THR A 41 8.81 -7.88 -2.96
N ALA A 42 9.04 -9.14 -2.56
CA ALA A 42 8.64 -9.60 -1.23
C ALA A 42 9.39 -8.84 -0.16
N ALA A 43 10.68 -8.59 -0.37
CA ALA A 43 11.49 -7.82 0.58
C ALA A 43 10.96 -6.39 0.72
N ALA A 44 10.59 -5.76 -0.40
CA ALA A 44 10.01 -4.42 -0.37
C ALA A 44 8.70 -4.41 0.41
N LEU A 45 7.85 -5.39 0.15
CA LEU A 45 6.56 -5.48 0.85
C LEU A 45 6.75 -5.71 2.34
N ASP A 46 7.71 -6.55 2.71
CA ASP A 46 8.01 -6.82 4.12
C ASP A 46 8.41 -5.51 4.84
N GLU A 47 9.22 -4.68 4.20
CA GLU A 47 9.62 -3.40 4.79
C GLU A 47 8.44 -2.44 4.91
N LEU A 48 7.60 -2.38 3.89
CA LEU A 48 6.41 -1.54 3.93
C LEU A 48 5.48 -1.97 5.07
N GLU A 49 5.28 -3.28 5.21
CA GLU A 49 4.45 -3.81 6.29
C GLU A 49 5.06 -3.54 7.66
N ALA A 50 6.37 -3.70 7.78
CA ALA A 50 7.07 -3.46 9.05
C ALA A 50 6.96 -2.00 9.49
N HIS A 51 6.82 -1.09 8.55
CA HIS A 51 6.67 0.33 8.84
C HIS A 51 5.22 0.81 8.81
N GLY A 52 4.28 -0.11 8.89
CA GLY A 52 2.89 0.23 9.11
C GLY A 52 2.10 0.62 7.88
N LEU A 53 2.37 0.00 6.75
CA LEU A 53 1.65 0.31 5.50
C LEU A 53 0.13 0.25 5.68
N ARG A 54 -0.38 -0.82 6.28
CA ARG A 54 -1.82 -0.98 6.47
C ARG A 54 -2.39 0.07 7.41
N THR A 55 -1.67 0.36 8.47
CA THR A 55 -2.10 1.38 9.42
C THR A 55 -2.11 2.75 8.76
N ALA A 56 -1.12 3.02 7.92
CA ALA A 56 -1.06 4.29 7.20
C ALA A 56 -2.27 4.47 6.28
N PHE A 57 -2.62 3.45 5.52
CA PHE A 57 -3.80 3.50 4.66
C PHE A 57 -5.08 3.72 5.47
N SER A 58 -5.23 2.97 6.55
CA SER A 58 -6.40 3.04 7.41
C SER A 58 -6.56 4.43 8.00
N ARG A 59 -5.47 4.99 8.50
CA ARG A 59 -5.49 6.32 9.09
C ARG A 59 -5.74 7.40 8.05
N ALA A 60 -5.20 7.22 6.85
CA ALA A 60 -5.43 8.16 5.76
C ALA A 60 -6.91 8.20 5.39
N MET A 61 -7.55 7.04 5.31
CA MET A 61 -8.97 6.98 5.02
C MET A 61 -9.80 7.66 6.12
N GLN A 62 -9.45 7.41 7.37
CA GLN A 62 -10.16 8.03 8.49
C GLN A 62 -9.98 9.55 8.49
N ALA A 63 -8.76 10.01 8.25
CA ALA A 63 -8.49 11.44 8.19
C ALA A 63 -9.28 12.11 7.06
N CYS A 64 -9.37 11.43 5.94
CA CYS A 64 -10.13 11.93 4.79
C CYS A 64 -11.61 12.07 5.14
N CYS A 65 -12.19 11.05 5.78
CA CYS A 65 -13.58 11.10 6.20
C CYS A 65 -13.83 12.20 7.22
N ASP A 66 -12.93 12.32 8.19
CA ASP A 66 -13.05 13.34 9.23
C ASP A 66 -13.00 14.74 8.63
N ARG A 67 -12.09 14.95 7.69
CA ARG A 67 -11.95 16.25 7.05
C ARG A 67 -13.19 16.60 6.22
N ALA A 68 -13.69 15.63 5.48
CA ALA A 68 -14.88 15.82 4.66
C ALA A 68 -16.07 16.21 5.54
N ARG A 69 -16.24 15.56 6.69
CA ARG A 69 -17.30 15.85 7.63
C ARG A 69 -17.17 17.27 8.19
N SER A 70 -15.95 17.63 8.58
CA SER A 70 -15.74 18.94 9.19
C SER A 70 -15.92 20.07 8.18
N MET A 71 -15.63 19.82 6.90
CA MET A 71 -15.76 20.83 5.87
C MET A 71 -17.19 21.07 5.43
N GLY A 72 -17.95 19.99 5.27
CA GLY A 72 -19.25 20.11 4.63
C GLY A 72 -20.44 19.79 5.48
N GLY A 73 -20.22 19.24 6.67
CA GLY A 73 -21.33 18.76 7.47
C GLY A 73 -22.05 17.58 6.85
N ARG A 74 -21.46 17.01 5.80
CA ARG A 74 -21.97 15.80 5.19
C ARG A 74 -20.84 15.09 4.50
N SER A 75 -20.99 13.80 4.39
CA SER A 75 -19.99 13.02 3.71
C SER A 75 -20.06 13.34 2.23
N GLY A 76 -18.92 13.65 1.72
CA GLY A 76 -18.79 14.01 0.32
C GLY A 76 -18.74 12.84 -0.58
#